data_bbb13a8f09a0277ceb7c155679acfeab
#
_entry.id   bbb13a8f09a0277ceb7c155679acfeab
#
_cell.length_a   1.000
_cell.length_b   1.000
_cell.length_c   1.000
_cell.angle_alpha   90.00
_cell.angle_beta   90.00
_cell.angle_gamma   90.00
#
_symmetry.space_group_name_H-M   'P 1'
#
loop_
_entity.id
_entity.type
_entity.pdbx_description
1 polymer ?
#
loop_
_entity_poly.entity_id
_entity_poly.type
_entity_poly.pdbx_seq_one_letter_code
_entity_poly.pdbx_strand_id
1 'polypeptide(L)'
;FFVSPPPPPHSRGLLDLTKRVHGGEPGPRLLPVVSDRTRVVLGPISGPADQPCWMCAQLRLSANCDPRLAADYWRAMAVGPAAGEPEHGSAVARSMVGNAVAFEIFRLGSGQLQPDDQRHAVIQDLTTLESRRERVLPHPGCPLGHARVEPDGDGPTRPADDSEAYGRAAVLVSPDVGVMSGWADESFKQIPLKMGRVRLGPAGSLTDGPREIAAFDTDTILVARTRAVRAAVSCYVGRLGPVGAAGPSADEAAALLPAGRLEVFGGLAGEREWPGGATTPAVSLHDGSTWRVPAAAAYPLSPANARLRFEPTSAGAAADWTLEAVREQGLCSALAYRGLVRALTREAPATRVGDFLLAGDDEVAFALGSLRHIGREARVYALPGAAPAFTVLAVVEGGEERAADWAVGSALSARDALRDAVRDAVGLAVSRHYEGTPADPGDPLMADLDPRALLEGEGVAQWSLDEPATPVPQALARLDADGTRALFVETTTIDLHAVRGMVTGTVLLAAQ
;
A
#
# COMPACT_ATOMS: atom_id res chain seq x y z
N PHE A 1 12.15 10.19 35.34
CA PHE A 1 10.93 9.50 34.89
C PHE A 1 9.78 10.48 34.97
N PHE A 2 9.11 10.72 33.85
CA PHE A 2 7.89 11.52 33.83
C PHE A 2 6.75 10.58 33.42
N VAL A 3 5.84 10.32 34.33
CA VAL A 3 4.59 9.61 34.05
C VAL A 3 3.55 10.70 33.91
N SER A 4 3.03 10.91 32.70
CA SER A 4 1.91 11.82 32.49
C SER A 4 0.63 11.11 32.91
N PRO A 5 -0.16 11.67 33.84
CA PRO A 5 -1.45 11.11 34.18
C PRO A 5 -2.42 11.28 32.99
N PRO A 6 -3.44 10.41 32.86
CA PRO A 6 -4.53 10.61 31.93
C PRO A 6 -5.45 11.72 32.41
N PRO A 7 -6.23 12.27 31.58
CA PRO A 7 -6.02 13.16 30.47
C PRO A 7 -6.43 14.59 30.79
N PRO A 8 -6.66 15.40 29.92
CA PRO A 8 -6.04 16.49 29.20
C PRO A 8 -6.35 17.83 29.87
N PRO A 9 -5.72 18.81 29.60
CA PRO A 9 -5.38 19.56 28.41
C PRO A 9 -3.88 19.43 28.08
N HIS A 10 -3.35 18.26 28.25
CA HIS A 10 -1.91 17.99 28.41
C HIS A 10 -1.26 17.40 27.16
N SER A 11 -2.02 17.12 26.09
CA SER A 11 -1.43 16.68 24.82
C SER A 11 -0.40 17.67 24.28
N ARG A 12 -0.60 18.97 24.47
CA ARG A 12 0.41 19.99 24.14
C ARG A 12 1.67 19.83 24.99
N GLY A 13 1.53 19.67 26.31
CA GLY A 13 2.66 19.48 27.21
C GLY A 13 3.43 18.18 26.89
N LEU A 14 2.72 17.09 26.60
CA LEU A 14 3.33 15.84 26.19
C LEU A 14 4.01 15.97 24.82
N LEU A 15 3.40 16.68 23.86
CA LEU A 15 3.99 17.00 22.57
C LEU A 15 5.28 17.82 22.71
N ASP A 16 5.24 18.87 23.53
CA ASP A 16 6.39 19.74 23.75
C ASP A 16 7.52 19.01 24.50
N LEU A 17 7.17 18.13 25.43
CA LEU A 17 8.14 17.27 26.08
C LEU A 17 8.77 16.29 25.10
N THR A 18 7.98 15.67 24.23
CA THR A 18 8.46 14.75 23.21
C THR A 18 9.37 15.45 22.21
N LYS A 19 9.05 16.66 21.77
CA LYS A 19 9.92 17.48 20.90
C LYS A 19 11.28 17.73 21.53
N ARG A 20 11.33 18.02 22.82
CA ARG A 20 12.61 18.21 23.55
C ARG A 20 13.43 16.93 23.62
N VAL A 21 12.78 15.78 23.85
CA VAL A 21 13.43 14.47 23.87
C VAL A 21 13.95 14.08 22.48
N HIS A 22 13.19 14.40 21.42
CA HIS A 22 13.60 14.15 20.03
C HIS A 22 14.74 15.07 19.56
N GLY A 23 14.91 16.24 20.19
CA GLY A 23 15.88 17.25 19.79
C GLY A 23 17.36 16.91 20.04
N GLY A 24 17.67 15.68 20.47
CA GLY A 24 19.03 15.13 20.43
C GLY A 24 19.93 15.48 21.60
N GLU A 25 19.46 16.17 22.63
CA GLU A 25 20.24 16.26 23.87
C GLU A 25 20.14 14.92 24.63
N PRO A 26 21.27 14.42 25.22
CA PRO A 26 21.21 13.28 26.12
C PRO A 26 20.34 13.66 27.33
N GLY A 27 19.08 13.27 27.27
CA GLY A 27 18.05 13.68 28.20
C GLY A 27 17.26 12.52 28.77
N PRO A 28 16.24 12.79 29.60
CA PRO A 28 15.41 11.78 30.20
C PRO A 28 14.61 11.03 29.11
N ARG A 29 14.49 9.71 29.27
CA ARG A 29 13.59 8.91 28.43
C ARG A 29 12.15 9.15 28.86
N LEU A 30 11.23 9.22 27.90
CA LEU A 30 9.82 9.45 28.13
C LEU A 30 9.05 8.14 27.92
N LEU A 31 8.41 7.63 28.98
CA LEU A 31 7.40 6.58 28.90
C LEU A 31 6.03 7.22 28.92
N PRO A 32 5.36 7.42 27.77
CA PRO A 32 4.03 7.99 27.74
C PRO A 32 3.00 6.95 28.18
N VAL A 33 1.99 7.40 28.94
CA VAL A 33 0.80 6.63 29.30
C VAL A 33 -0.38 7.43 28.82
N VAL A 34 -1.08 6.92 27.81
CA VAL A 34 -2.24 7.58 27.19
C VAL A 34 -3.46 6.70 27.36
N SER A 35 -4.55 7.25 27.85
CA SER A 35 -5.81 6.53 28.03
C SER A 35 -6.88 7.07 27.11
N ASP A 36 -7.64 6.20 26.48
CA ASP A 36 -8.97 6.49 25.94
C ASP A 36 -10.05 5.87 26.84
N ARG A 37 -11.32 5.84 26.40
CA ARG A 37 -12.42 5.30 27.21
C ARG A 37 -12.32 3.80 27.49
N THR A 38 -11.66 3.05 26.64
CA THR A 38 -11.65 1.60 26.63
C THR A 38 -10.27 1.00 26.78
N ARG A 39 -9.22 1.80 26.55
CA ARG A 39 -7.83 1.31 26.49
C ARG A 39 -6.87 2.24 27.19
N VAL A 40 -5.77 1.67 27.68
CA VAL A 40 -4.57 2.40 28.10
C VAL A 40 -3.40 1.93 27.25
N VAL A 41 -2.65 2.88 26.71
CA VAL A 41 -1.48 2.65 25.87
C VAL A 41 -0.24 3.15 26.63
N LEU A 42 0.67 2.23 26.91
CA LEU A 42 1.96 2.53 27.53
C LEU A 42 3.05 2.46 26.46
N GLY A 43 3.80 3.54 26.28
CA GLY A 43 4.85 3.58 25.27
C GLY A 43 4.35 3.98 23.88
N PRO A 44 5.19 3.79 22.85
CA PRO A 44 6.59 3.38 22.92
C PRO A 44 7.43 4.36 23.73
N ILE A 45 8.56 3.88 24.24
CA ILE A 45 9.48 4.75 24.99
C ILE A 45 10.11 5.72 24.01
N SER A 46 9.80 7.01 24.16
CA SER A 46 10.31 8.04 23.26
C SER A 46 11.80 8.29 23.53
N GLY A 47 12.56 8.28 22.47
CA GLY A 47 14.00 8.49 22.41
C GLY A 47 14.37 9.41 21.24
N PRO A 48 15.56 9.22 20.64
CA PRO A 48 15.99 9.98 19.46
C PRO A 48 15.00 9.96 18.32
N ALA A 49 15.15 10.88 17.36
CA ALA A 49 14.21 11.11 16.26
C ALA A 49 14.08 9.93 15.27
N ASP A 50 14.99 8.95 15.32
CA ASP A 50 14.95 7.71 14.53
C ASP A 50 13.99 6.64 15.07
N GLN A 51 13.41 6.86 16.28
CA GLN A 51 12.50 5.91 16.91
C GLN A 51 11.04 6.37 16.85
N PRO A 52 10.08 5.41 16.80
CA PRO A 52 8.67 5.76 16.87
C PRO A 52 8.36 6.43 18.22
N CYS A 53 7.42 7.35 18.21
CA CYS A 53 6.95 8.03 19.40
C CYS A 53 5.50 7.66 19.72
N TRP A 54 4.99 8.12 20.86
CA TRP A 54 3.61 7.89 21.26
C TRP A 54 2.59 8.42 20.24
N MET A 55 2.90 9.51 19.53
CA MET A 55 2.02 10.05 18.48
C MET A 55 1.91 9.08 17.30
N CYS A 56 2.98 8.36 16.96
CA CYS A 56 2.92 7.29 15.95
C CYS A 56 1.94 6.19 16.37
N ALA A 57 1.99 5.74 17.63
CA ALA A 57 1.03 4.77 18.16
C ALA A 57 -0.41 5.30 18.09
N GLN A 58 -0.64 6.56 18.46
CA GLN A 58 -1.98 7.15 18.44
C GLN A 58 -2.54 7.31 17.03
N LEU A 59 -1.71 7.70 16.06
CA LEU A 59 -2.11 7.78 14.65
C LEU A 59 -2.50 6.40 14.11
N ARG A 60 -1.76 5.34 14.47
CA ARG A 60 -2.08 3.96 14.10
C ARG A 60 -3.37 3.47 14.76
N LEU A 61 -3.48 3.64 16.07
CA LEU A 61 -4.67 3.27 16.84
C LEU A 61 -5.94 3.91 16.27
N SER A 62 -5.87 5.20 15.94
CA SER A 62 -7.02 5.91 15.36
C SER A 62 -7.37 5.44 13.96
N ALA A 63 -6.38 5.04 13.16
CA ALA A 63 -6.62 4.47 11.83
C ALA A 63 -7.20 3.05 11.89
N ASN A 64 -6.88 2.29 12.95
CA ASN A 64 -7.27 0.88 13.09
C ASN A 64 -8.53 0.67 13.94
N CYS A 65 -9.13 1.72 14.52
CA CYS A 65 -10.38 1.64 15.29
C CYS A 65 -11.59 2.12 14.47
N ASP A 66 -12.77 1.92 15.03
CA ASP A 66 -14.00 2.47 14.44
C ASP A 66 -13.88 4.00 14.25
N PRO A 67 -14.30 4.56 13.10
CA PRO A 67 -14.16 5.99 12.79
C PRO A 67 -14.81 6.92 13.83
N ARG A 68 -15.89 6.48 14.49
CA ARG A 68 -16.55 7.26 15.56
C ARG A 68 -15.68 7.31 16.81
N LEU A 69 -15.08 6.17 17.16
CA LEU A 69 -14.13 6.09 18.28
C LEU A 69 -12.89 6.92 17.98
N ALA A 70 -12.39 6.90 16.75
CA ALA A 70 -11.28 7.75 16.32
C ALA A 70 -11.59 9.24 16.48
N ALA A 71 -12.78 9.69 16.05
CA ALA A 71 -13.20 11.09 16.17
C ALA A 71 -13.32 11.52 17.64
N ASP A 72 -13.93 10.69 18.49
CA ASP A 72 -14.05 10.94 19.94
C ASP A 72 -12.67 10.98 20.61
N TYR A 73 -11.78 10.09 20.21
CA TYR A 73 -10.41 10.04 20.69
C TYR A 73 -9.64 11.34 20.35
N TRP A 74 -9.67 11.79 19.09
CA TRP A 74 -9.02 13.03 18.68
C TRP A 74 -9.64 14.26 19.33
N ARG A 75 -10.97 14.27 19.52
CA ARG A 75 -11.66 15.33 20.26
C ARG A 75 -11.17 15.38 21.72
N ALA A 76 -11.11 14.24 22.40
CA ALA A 76 -10.60 14.16 23.77
C ALA A 76 -9.15 14.62 23.89
N MET A 77 -8.30 14.27 22.91
CA MET A 77 -6.92 14.74 22.82
C MET A 77 -6.81 16.27 22.62
N ALA A 78 -7.74 16.87 21.88
CA ALA A 78 -7.72 18.29 21.56
C ALA A 78 -8.26 19.19 22.68
N VAL A 79 -9.39 18.80 23.28
CA VAL A 79 -10.14 19.66 24.22
C VAL A 79 -10.34 19.06 25.60
N GLY A 80 -9.93 17.82 25.81
CA GLY A 80 -10.14 17.12 27.05
C GLY A 80 -11.40 16.25 27.10
N PRO A 81 -11.55 15.40 28.14
CA PRO A 81 -12.75 14.63 28.36
C PRO A 81 -13.92 15.56 28.62
N ALA A 82 -15.11 15.13 28.25
CA ALA A 82 -16.32 15.87 28.59
C ALA A 82 -16.52 15.88 30.11
N ALA A 83 -16.98 17.01 30.64
CA ALA A 83 -17.27 17.13 32.07
C ALA A 83 -18.32 16.08 32.49
N GLY A 84 -18.02 15.31 33.54
CA GLY A 84 -18.92 14.28 34.06
C GLY A 84 -18.72 12.88 33.45
N GLU A 85 -17.71 12.66 32.61
CA GLU A 85 -17.35 11.30 32.17
C GLU A 85 -16.87 10.48 33.38
N PRO A 86 -17.38 9.23 33.56
CA PRO A 86 -16.96 8.37 34.66
C PRO A 86 -15.48 8.04 34.59
N GLU A 87 -14.83 7.84 35.74
CA GLU A 87 -13.46 7.32 35.79
C GLU A 87 -13.36 6.01 35.01
N HIS A 88 -12.38 5.94 34.09
CA HIS A 88 -12.20 4.81 33.21
C HIS A 88 -11.66 3.59 33.96
N GLY A 89 -12.28 2.44 33.73
CA GLY A 89 -11.84 1.14 34.20
C GLY A 89 -12.16 0.81 35.66
N SER A 90 -12.20 -0.48 35.94
CA SER A 90 -12.38 -1.02 37.28
C SER A 90 -11.13 -0.79 38.17
N ALA A 91 -11.26 -0.98 39.48
CA ALA A 91 -10.10 -0.96 40.38
C ALA A 91 -9.02 -1.98 39.96
N VAL A 92 -9.46 -3.11 39.43
CA VAL A 92 -8.55 -4.15 38.90
C VAL A 92 -7.78 -3.63 37.70
N ALA A 93 -8.48 -3.04 36.73
CA ALA A 93 -7.84 -2.48 35.53
C ALA A 93 -6.80 -1.40 35.89
N ARG A 94 -7.14 -0.50 36.82
CA ARG A 94 -6.18 0.52 37.31
C ARG A 94 -4.97 -0.09 37.97
N SER A 95 -5.16 -1.16 38.75
CA SER A 95 -4.05 -1.89 39.39
C SER A 95 -3.16 -2.57 38.36
N MET A 96 -3.76 -3.17 37.32
CA MET A 96 -3.00 -3.80 36.23
C MET A 96 -2.15 -2.76 35.46
N VAL A 97 -2.73 -1.62 35.12
CA VAL A 97 -1.99 -0.51 34.47
C VAL A 97 -0.85 -0.03 35.37
N GLY A 98 -1.11 0.17 36.66
CA GLY A 98 -0.08 0.56 37.64
C GLY A 98 1.09 -0.44 37.68
N ASN A 99 0.78 -1.73 37.71
CA ASN A 99 1.79 -2.78 37.66
C ASN A 99 2.58 -2.80 36.35
N ALA A 100 1.90 -2.63 35.20
CA ALA A 100 2.56 -2.57 33.91
C ALA A 100 3.52 -1.38 33.81
N VAL A 101 3.10 -0.19 34.27
CA VAL A 101 3.97 1.01 34.35
C VAL A 101 5.17 0.76 35.24
N ALA A 102 4.96 0.22 36.45
CA ALA A 102 6.05 -0.09 37.39
C ALA A 102 7.04 -1.09 36.81
N PHE A 103 6.55 -2.08 36.07
CA PHE A 103 7.38 -3.11 35.42
C PHE A 103 8.25 -2.50 34.30
N GLU A 104 7.68 -1.65 33.45
CA GLU A 104 8.44 -0.97 32.38
C GLU A 104 9.49 0.01 32.98
N ILE A 105 9.15 0.73 34.05
CA ILE A 105 10.12 1.57 34.79
C ILE A 105 11.26 0.73 35.38
N PHE A 106 10.94 -0.43 35.98
CA PHE A 106 11.94 -1.33 36.51
C PHE A 106 12.87 -1.86 35.41
N ARG A 107 12.33 -2.30 34.28
CA ARG A 107 13.14 -2.76 33.12
C ARG A 107 14.07 -1.66 32.59
N LEU A 108 13.56 -0.44 32.49
CA LEU A 108 14.36 0.73 32.12
C LEU A 108 15.50 1.00 33.11
N GLY A 109 15.19 1.01 34.43
CA GLY A 109 16.14 1.32 35.48
C GLY A 109 17.18 0.23 35.68
N SER A 110 16.84 -1.03 35.46
CA SER A 110 17.77 -2.18 35.57
C SER A 110 18.62 -2.42 34.33
N GLY A 111 18.40 -1.67 33.22
CA GLY A 111 19.12 -1.88 31.96
C GLY A 111 18.69 -3.16 31.20
N GLN A 112 17.62 -3.80 31.60
CA GLN A 112 17.15 -5.03 30.96
C GLN A 112 16.27 -4.79 29.74
N LEU A 113 15.96 -3.54 29.42
CA LEU A 113 15.16 -3.19 28.27
C LEU A 113 16.02 -3.20 27.00
N GLN A 114 15.79 -4.15 26.14
CA GLN A 114 16.47 -4.25 24.84
C GLN A 114 16.05 -3.07 23.94
N PRO A 115 16.91 -2.61 23.01
CA PRO A 115 16.59 -1.50 22.10
C PRO A 115 15.30 -1.73 21.30
N ASP A 116 15.03 -2.94 20.84
CA ASP A 116 13.80 -3.27 20.11
C ASP A 116 12.56 -3.20 21.00
N ASP A 117 12.67 -3.56 22.28
CA ASP A 117 11.59 -3.45 23.27
C ASP A 117 11.10 -1.99 23.44
N GLN A 118 11.98 -1.01 23.26
CA GLN A 118 11.64 0.41 23.39
C GLN A 118 10.69 0.88 22.29
N ARG A 119 10.63 0.15 21.16
CA ARG A 119 9.75 0.41 20.02
C ARG A 119 8.36 -0.20 20.15
N HIS A 120 8.07 -0.87 21.27
CA HIS A 120 6.76 -1.51 21.50
C HIS A 120 5.87 -0.62 22.38
N ALA A 121 4.58 -0.68 22.13
CA ALA A 121 3.56 -0.20 23.02
C ALA A 121 2.87 -1.39 23.71
N VAL A 122 2.53 -1.21 24.98
CA VAL A 122 1.63 -2.14 25.71
C VAL A 122 0.25 -1.53 25.68
N ILE A 123 -0.70 -2.26 25.13
CA ILE A 123 -2.10 -1.85 24.98
C ILE A 123 -2.93 -2.70 25.94
N GLN A 124 -3.49 -2.06 26.96
CA GLN A 124 -4.34 -2.68 27.95
C GLN A 124 -5.80 -2.35 27.67
N ASP A 125 -6.61 -3.33 27.32
CA ASP A 125 -8.06 -3.17 27.25
C ASP A 125 -8.65 -3.11 28.67
N LEU A 126 -9.43 -2.07 28.98
CA LEU A 126 -9.99 -1.84 30.29
C LEU A 126 -11.29 -2.63 30.54
N THR A 127 -11.87 -3.18 29.48
CA THR A 127 -13.11 -3.96 29.52
C THR A 127 -12.82 -5.46 29.61
N THR A 128 -12.01 -5.97 28.70
CA THR A 128 -11.65 -7.41 28.65
C THR A 128 -10.49 -7.75 29.58
N LEU A 129 -9.72 -6.74 30.01
CA LEU A 129 -8.49 -6.86 30.80
C LEU A 129 -7.35 -7.56 30.04
N GLU A 130 -7.49 -7.73 28.73
CA GLU A 130 -6.41 -8.24 27.90
C GLU A 130 -5.30 -7.19 27.74
N SER A 131 -4.06 -7.67 27.72
CA SER A 131 -2.88 -6.86 27.50
C SER A 131 -2.12 -7.40 26.29
N ARG A 132 -1.85 -6.53 25.31
CA ARG A 132 -1.06 -6.86 24.11
C ARG A 132 0.16 -5.98 24.04
N ARG A 133 1.26 -6.55 23.57
CA ARG A 133 2.49 -5.85 23.28
C ARG A 133 2.72 -5.83 21.79
N GLU A 134 2.66 -4.67 21.17
CA GLU A 134 2.76 -4.52 19.73
C GLU A 134 3.89 -3.58 19.34
N ARG A 135 4.60 -3.92 18.25
CA ARG A 135 5.66 -3.08 17.70
C ARG A 135 5.05 -1.87 17.01
N VAL A 136 5.48 -0.68 17.41
CA VAL A 136 5.10 0.59 16.77
C VAL A 136 6.11 0.93 15.69
N LEU A 137 5.62 1.33 14.52
CA LEU A 137 6.46 1.85 13.43
C LEU A 137 6.36 3.38 13.38
N PRO A 138 7.43 4.10 13.00
CA PRO A 138 7.36 5.53 12.78
C PRO A 138 6.23 5.84 11.80
N HIS A 139 5.32 6.76 12.14
CA HIS A 139 4.22 7.09 11.25
C HIS A 139 4.64 8.20 10.26
N PRO A 140 4.44 8.04 8.94
CA PRO A 140 4.87 9.04 7.96
C PRO A 140 4.29 10.43 8.21
N GLY A 141 3.02 10.51 8.62
CA GLY A 141 2.33 11.75 8.96
C GLY A 141 2.54 12.22 10.40
N CYS A 142 3.55 11.72 11.13
CA CYS A 142 3.79 12.17 12.49
C CYS A 142 4.23 13.65 12.54
N PRO A 143 3.51 14.52 13.27
CA PRO A 143 3.85 15.96 13.32
C PRO A 143 5.17 16.27 14.04
N LEU A 144 5.75 15.28 14.74
CA LEU A 144 7.03 15.44 15.40
C LEU A 144 8.20 15.27 14.42
N GLY A 145 7.95 14.68 13.25
CA GLY A 145 9.00 14.32 12.30
C GLY A 145 9.89 13.18 12.82
N HIS A 146 10.24 12.27 11.95
CA HIS A 146 11.17 11.19 12.27
C HIS A 146 12.29 11.17 11.24
N ALA A 147 13.54 11.00 11.70
CA ALA A 147 14.65 10.80 10.81
C ALA A 147 14.52 9.45 10.11
N ARG A 148 14.93 9.39 8.84
CA ARG A 148 15.11 8.13 8.15
C ARG A 148 16.17 7.32 8.86
N VAL A 149 15.84 6.11 9.24
CA VAL A 149 16.83 5.14 9.72
C VAL A 149 17.42 4.49 8.47
N GLU A 150 18.68 4.75 8.19
CA GLU A 150 19.39 3.96 7.20
C GLU A 150 19.56 2.55 7.78
N PRO A 151 19.09 1.51 7.08
CA PRO A 151 19.23 0.16 7.56
C PRO A 151 20.71 -0.23 7.62
N ASP A 152 21.15 -0.77 8.76
CA ASP A 152 22.48 -1.37 8.86
C ASP A 152 22.56 -2.56 7.88
N GLY A 153 23.44 -2.51 6.86
CA GLY A 153 23.70 -3.57 5.89
C GLY A 153 23.17 -3.30 4.47
N ASP A 154 23.24 -4.32 3.63
CA ASP A 154 22.99 -4.27 2.18
C ASP A 154 21.52 -4.05 1.84
N GLY A 155 20.93 -2.91 2.07
CA GLY A 155 19.61 -2.51 1.57
C GLY A 155 18.49 -3.56 1.59
N PRO A 156 17.32 -3.28 0.98
CA PRO A 156 16.23 -4.24 0.89
C PRO A 156 16.60 -5.41 -0.04
N THR A 157 16.53 -6.63 0.49
CA THR A 157 16.90 -7.87 -0.22
C THR A 157 15.69 -8.73 -0.51
N ARG A 158 15.75 -9.48 -1.62
CA ARG A 158 14.72 -10.44 -1.96
C ARG A 158 14.63 -11.55 -0.89
N PRO A 159 13.42 -11.94 -0.41
CA PRO A 159 13.24 -13.08 0.47
C PRO A 159 13.76 -14.37 -0.19
N ALA A 160 14.27 -15.29 0.62
CA ALA A 160 14.78 -16.56 0.12
C ALA A 160 13.64 -17.50 -0.34
N ASP A 161 12.49 -17.41 0.33
CA ASP A 161 11.31 -18.23 0.04
C ASP A 161 10.02 -17.52 0.46
N ASP A 162 8.88 -18.16 0.19
CA ASP A 162 7.54 -17.63 0.48
C ASP A 162 7.27 -17.50 1.99
N SER A 163 7.87 -18.34 2.81
CA SER A 163 7.73 -18.28 4.27
C SER A 163 8.42 -17.04 4.83
N GLU A 164 9.63 -16.75 4.35
CA GLU A 164 10.34 -15.51 4.71
C GLU A 164 9.60 -14.28 4.17
N ALA A 165 9.10 -14.33 2.93
CA ALA A 165 8.30 -13.27 2.34
C ALA A 165 7.07 -12.95 3.20
N TYR A 166 6.31 -13.98 3.57
CA TYR A 166 5.16 -13.85 4.45
C TYR A 166 5.55 -13.32 5.84
N GLY A 167 6.61 -13.85 6.44
CA GLY A 167 7.10 -13.40 7.75
C GLY A 167 7.45 -11.91 7.75
N ARG A 168 8.13 -11.42 6.70
CA ARG A 168 8.44 -9.99 6.53
C ARG A 168 7.18 -9.15 6.32
N ALA A 169 6.22 -9.62 5.52
CA ALA A 169 4.95 -8.93 5.26
C ALA A 169 4.10 -8.84 6.53
N ALA A 170 4.05 -9.91 7.32
CA ALA A 170 3.25 -10.00 8.54
C ALA A 170 3.66 -8.99 9.63
N VAL A 171 4.90 -8.47 9.60
CA VAL A 171 5.35 -7.42 10.52
C VAL A 171 4.52 -6.13 10.38
N LEU A 172 3.93 -5.89 9.20
CA LEU A 172 3.08 -4.73 8.94
C LEU A 172 1.64 -4.91 9.45
N VAL A 173 1.28 -6.14 9.86
CA VAL A 173 -0.10 -6.51 10.26
C VAL A 173 -0.14 -6.68 11.77
N SER A 174 -0.81 -5.76 12.46
CA SER A 174 -0.98 -5.79 13.91
C SER A 174 -2.31 -5.12 14.28
N PRO A 175 -3.10 -5.68 15.22
CA PRO A 175 -4.48 -5.26 15.44
C PRO A 175 -4.65 -3.79 15.82
N ASP A 176 -3.77 -3.27 16.66
CA ASP A 176 -3.90 -1.93 17.21
C ASP A 176 -2.99 -0.91 16.53
N VAL A 177 -1.70 -1.23 16.34
CA VAL A 177 -0.70 -0.28 15.84
C VAL A 177 -0.01 -0.68 14.54
N GLY A 178 -0.52 -1.68 13.83
CA GLY A 178 -0.05 -2.07 12.51
C GLY A 178 -0.33 -1.03 11.43
N VAL A 179 0.35 -1.15 10.30
CA VAL A 179 -0.03 -0.46 9.04
C VAL A 179 -1.38 -1.01 8.56
N MET A 180 -1.58 -2.32 8.72
CA MET A 180 -2.83 -3.04 8.54
C MET A 180 -3.29 -3.60 9.89
N SER A 181 -4.61 -3.59 10.14
CA SER A 181 -5.17 -3.98 11.44
C SER A 181 -5.42 -5.48 11.62
N GLY A 182 -5.25 -6.29 10.59
CA GLY A 182 -5.45 -7.74 10.73
C GLY A 182 -5.75 -8.45 9.42
N TRP A 183 -5.77 -9.76 9.49
CA TRP A 183 -6.23 -10.63 8.40
C TRP A 183 -7.75 -10.70 8.40
N ALA A 184 -8.35 -10.86 7.23
CA ALA A 184 -9.79 -10.94 7.03
C ALA A 184 -10.20 -12.11 6.12
N ASP A 185 -9.33 -13.10 5.97
CA ASP A 185 -9.51 -14.26 5.10
C ASP A 185 -9.90 -15.56 5.83
N GLU A 186 -10.13 -15.50 7.14
CA GLU A 186 -10.41 -16.68 7.98
C GLU A 186 -11.71 -17.40 7.60
N SER A 187 -12.71 -16.68 7.13
CA SER A 187 -14.01 -17.23 6.73
C SER A 187 -14.02 -17.77 5.31
N PHE A 188 -13.01 -17.49 4.48
CA PHE A 188 -12.97 -17.91 3.09
C PHE A 188 -12.56 -19.39 2.97
N LYS A 189 -13.24 -20.13 2.10
CA LYS A 189 -13.06 -21.59 1.96
C LYS A 189 -11.70 -22.03 1.41
N GLN A 190 -10.91 -21.12 0.85
CA GLN A 190 -9.57 -21.38 0.30
C GLN A 190 -9.54 -22.47 -0.82
N ILE A 191 -10.64 -22.64 -1.52
CA ILE A 191 -10.83 -23.61 -2.62
C ILE A 191 -11.76 -22.97 -3.67
N PRO A 192 -11.46 -23.01 -4.97
CA PRO A 192 -10.28 -23.64 -5.58
C PRO A 192 -9.01 -22.82 -5.49
N LEU A 193 -9.11 -21.47 -5.40
CA LEU A 193 -7.97 -20.59 -5.19
C LEU A 193 -7.80 -20.25 -3.71
N LYS A 194 -6.59 -19.87 -3.36
CA LYS A 194 -6.29 -19.26 -2.06
C LYS A 194 -6.55 -17.76 -2.15
N MET A 195 -7.13 -17.19 -1.09
CA MET A 195 -7.32 -15.74 -0.96
C MET A 195 -6.64 -15.26 0.32
N GLY A 196 -5.74 -14.32 0.18
CA GLY A 196 -5.26 -13.50 1.28
C GLY A 196 -6.09 -12.22 1.32
N ARG A 197 -6.53 -11.81 2.51
CA ARG A 197 -7.25 -10.54 2.71
C ARG A 197 -6.75 -9.85 3.95
N VAL A 198 -6.44 -8.55 3.84
CA VAL A 198 -5.89 -7.76 4.93
C VAL A 198 -6.68 -6.47 5.10
N ARG A 199 -6.93 -6.06 6.36
CA ARG A 199 -7.64 -4.82 6.69
C ARG A 199 -6.69 -3.65 6.70
N LEU A 200 -6.98 -2.66 5.85
CA LEU A 200 -6.30 -1.38 5.78
C LEU A 200 -7.21 -0.30 6.36
N GLY A 201 -6.73 0.41 7.39
CA GLY A 201 -7.41 1.59 7.91
C GLY A 201 -7.42 2.75 6.92
N PRO A 202 -8.18 3.82 7.19
CA PRO A 202 -8.20 5.01 6.34
C PRO A 202 -6.78 5.60 6.24
N ALA A 203 -6.27 5.69 5.01
CA ALA A 203 -4.98 6.29 4.72
C ALA A 203 -5.20 7.74 4.24
N GLY A 204 -4.73 8.68 5.02
CA GLY A 204 -4.70 10.10 4.61
C GLY A 204 -6.01 10.89 4.75
N SER A 205 -7.17 10.25 4.91
CA SER A 205 -8.45 10.93 5.10
C SER A 205 -9.34 10.17 6.08
N LEU A 206 -9.94 10.88 7.02
CA LEU A 206 -10.95 10.32 7.94
C LEU A 206 -12.27 10.00 7.24
N THR A 207 -12.46 10.46 6.00
CA THR A 207 -13.64 10.17 5.18
C THR A 207 -13.52 8.87 4.41
N ASP A 208 -12.30 8.36 4.23
CA ASP A 208 -12.09 7.06 3.62
C ASP A 208 -12.39 5.97 4.67
N GLY A 209 -13.33 5.09 4.36
CA GLY A 209 -13.63 3.95 5.22
C GLY A 209 -12.48 2.94 5.25
N PRO A 210 -12.47 2.03 6.24
CA PRO A 210 -11.55 0.89 6.22
C PRO A 210 -11.82 0.01 4.99
N ARG A 211 -10.75 -0.54 4.41
CA ARG A 211 -10.80 -1.43 3.24
C ARG A 211 -10.28 -2.82 3.59
N GLU A 212 -10.81 -3.84 2.94
CA GLU A 212 -10.29 -5.20 3.03
C GLU A 212 -9.68 -5.59 1.68
N ILE A 213 -8.38 -5.34 1.55
CA ILE A 213 -7.63 -5.59 0.32
C ILE A 213 -7.34 -7.08 0.18
N ALA A 214 -7.76 -7.67 -0.94
CA ALA A 214 -7.63 -9.08 -1.24
C ALA A 214 -6.70 -9.33 -2.42
N ALA A 215 -6.01 -10.48 -2.39
CA ALA A 215 -5.27 -11.00 -3.51
C ALA A 215 -5.37 -12.53 -3.52
N PHE A 216 -5.05 -13.12 -4.66
CA PHE A 216 -5.27 -14.52 -4.92
C PHE A 216 -3.98 -15.25 -5.29
N ASP A 217 -4.00 -16.57 -5.04
CA ASP A 217 -2.97 -17.48 -5.47
C ASP A 217 -3.56 -18.86 -5.78
N THR A 218 -2.95 -19.58 -6.70
CA THR A 218 -3.40 -20.93 -7.07
C THR A 218 -2.91 -21.99 -6.11
N ASP A 219 -1.85 -21.71 -5.36
CA ASP A 219 -1.05 -22.72 -4.65
C ASP A 219 -1.10 -22.55 -3.13
N THR A 220 -0.63 -21.41 -2.61
CA THR A 220 -0.49 -21.23 -1.16
C THR A 220 -1.16 -19.98 -0.60
N ILE A 221 -1.68 -20.10 0.61
CA ILE A 221 -2.23 -18.97 1.36
C ILE A 221 -1.16 -17.94 1.74
N LEU A 222 0.10 -18.38 1.91
CA LEU A 222 1.20 -17.50 2.27
C LEU A 222 1.50 -16.51 1.13
N VAL A 223 1.51 -17.01 -0.10
CA VAL A 223 1.70 -16.16 -1.30
C VAL A 223 0.50 -15.23 -1.48
N ALA A 224 -0.74 -15.74 -1.35
CA ALA A 224 -1.94 -14.90 -1.44
C ALA A 224 -1.93 -13.77 -0.40
N ARG A 225 -1.60 -14.06 0.86
CA ARG A 225 -1.47 -13.05 1.93
C ARG A 225 -0.35 -12.04 1.66
N THR A 226 0.80 -12.50 1.18
CA THR A 226 1.91 -11.61 0.81
C THR A 226 1.52 -10.67 -0.32
N ARG A 227 0.82 -11.17 -1.35
CA ARG A 227 0.26 -10.35 -2.44
C ARG A 227 -0.76 -9.33 -1.93
N ALA A 228 -1.66 -9.73 -1.01
CA ALA A 228 -2.64 -8.83 -0.40
C ALA A 228 -1.96 -7.70 0.40
N VAL A 229 -0.91 -8.00 1.16
CA VAL A 229 -0.11 -6.98 1.86
C VAL A 229 0.58 -6.04 0.87
N ARG A 230 1.15 -6.55 -0.24
CA ARG A 230 1.77 -5.71 -1.28
C ARG A 230 0.76 -4.74 -1.91
N ALA A 231 -0.42 -5.24 -2.27
CA ALA A 231 -1.52 -4.41 -2.79
C ALA A 231 -1.96 -3.36 -1.76
N ALA A 232 -2.12 -3.75 -0.50
CA ALA A 232 -2.49 -2.83 0.59
C ALA A 232 -1.42 -1.78 0.86
N VAL A 233 -0.13 -2.12 0.79
CA VAL A 233 1.00 -1.17 0.91
C VAL A 233 0.95 -0.15 -0.23
N SER A 234 0.71 -0.59 -1.47
CA SER A 234 0.56 0.30 -2.62
C SER A 234 -0.61 1.28 -2.44
N CYS A 235 -1.77 0.79 -2.01
CA CYS A 235 -2.94 1.62 -1.67
C CYS A 235 -2.64 2.61 -0.54
N TYR A 236 -1.98 2.15 0.52
CA TYR A 236 -1.62 2.97 1.68
C TYR A 236 -0.74 4.15 1.26
N VAL A 237 0.37 3.86 0.58
CA VAL A 237 1.33 4.89 0.14
C VAL A 237 0.72 5.83 -0.89
N GLY A 238 0.00 5.29 -1.88
CA GLY A 238 -0.64 6.08 -2.93
C GLY A 238 -1.65 7.10 -2.39
N ARG A 239 -2.38 6.76 -1.32
CA ARG A 239 -3.39 7.63 -0.68
C ARG A 239 -2.80 8.58 0.36
N LEU A 240 -1.73 8.18 1.03
CA LEU A 240 -1.03 9.02 1.99
C LEU A 240 -0.41 10.24 1.31
N GLY A 241 0.09 10.08 0.10
CA GLY A 241 0.75 11.14 -0.66
C GLY A 241 2.22 11.34 -0.28
N PRO A 242 2.81 12.49 -0.61
CA PRO A 242 4.26 12.75 -0.47
C PRO A 242 4.72 12.96 0.99
N VAL A 243 3.98 12.51 1.98
CA VAL A 243 4.30 12.71 3.39
C VAL A 243 5.26 11.64 3.87
N GLY A 244 6.39 12.05 4.45
CA GLY A 244 7.36 11.12 5.02
C GLY A 244 7.99 10.17 3.98
N ALA A 245 7.96 10.53 2.69
CA ALA A 245 8.66 9.77 1.67
C ALA A 245 10.17 9.81 1.91
N ALA A 246 10.79 8.65 1.82
CA ALA A 246 12.20 8.48 2.11
C ALA A 246 13.12 8.70 0.89
N GLY A 247 12.57 9.19 -0.21
CA GLY A 247 13.32 9.45 -1.44
C GLY A 247 14.48 10.43 -1.27
N PRO A 248 15.42 10.47 -2.22
CA PRO A 248 16.53 11.39 -2.18
C PRO A 248 16.02 12.84 -2.08
N SER A 249 16.75 13.67 -1.33
CA SER A 249 16.48 15.10 -1.28
C SER A 249 16.40 15.65 -2.72
N ALA A 250 15.32 16.36 -3.04
CA ALA A 250 15.20 16.95 -4.35
C ALA A 250 16.39 17.91 -4.57
N ASP A 251 17.22 17.59 -5.56
CA ASP A 251 18.13 18.59 -6.09
C ASP A 251 17.27 19.72 -6.67
N GLU A 252 17.23 20.87 -6.00
CA GLU A 252 16.47 22.03 -6.47
C GLU A 252 16.91 22.50 -7.85
N ALA A 253 18.12 22.14 -8.27
CA ALA A 253 18.67 22.42 -9.59
C ALA A 253 18.15 21.45 -10.67
N ALA A 254 17.54 20.32 -10.32
CA ALA A 254 17.00 19.36 -11.30
C ALA A 254 15.85 19.99 -12.11
N ALA A 255 15.84 19.71 -13.42
CA ALA A 255 14.84 20.24 -14.34
C ALA A 255 13.44 19.76 -13.98
N LEU A 256 12.46 20.68 -14.00
CA LEU A 256 11.05 20.32 -13.84
C LEU A 256 10.52 19.78 -15.17
N LEU A 257 9.97 18.57 -15.13
CA LEU A 257 9.27 18.00 -16.28
C LEU A 257 7.93 18.74 -16.48
N PRO A 258 7.63 19.27 -17.68
CA PRO A 258 6.32 19.82 -17.96
C PRO A 258 5.22 18.78 -17.77
N ALA A 259 4.18 19.11 -16.98
CA ALA A 259 3.11 18.19 -16.65
C ALA A 259 2.40 17.62 -17.90
N GLY A 260 2.21 18.45 -18.93
CA GLY A 260 1.58 18.04 -20.20
C GLY A 260 2.34 16.99 -21.00
N ARG A 261 3.57 16.63 -20.60
CA ARG A 261 4.30 15.49 -21.18
C ARG A 261 3.97 14.16 -20.50
N LEU A 262 3.40 14.18 -19.29
CA LEU A 262 3.03 12.97 -18.57
C LEU A 262 1.74 12.38 -19.15
N GLU A 263 1.72 11.08 -19.42
CA GLU A 263 0.55 10.39 -20.00
C GLU A 263 -0.69 10.42 -19.10
N VAL A 264 -0.49 10.51 -17.79
CA VAL A 264 -1.57 10.63 -16.80
C VAL A 264 -2.07 12.06 -16.60
N PHE A 265 -1.53 13.04 -17.35
CA PHE A 265 -1.97 14.43 -17.28
C PHE A 265 -3.21 14.68 -18.13
N GLY A 266 -4.04 15.58 -17.66
CA GLY A 266 -5.28 15.95 -18.35
C GLY A 266 -6.53 15.58 -17.57
N GLY A 267 -6.48 14.55 -16.75
CA GLY A 267 -7.48 14.09 -15.81
C GLY A 267 -8.92 14.56 -16.05
N LEU A 268 -9.77 14.39 -15.10
CA LEU A 268 -11.17 14.84 -15.15
C LEU A 268 -11.33 16.36 -15.20
N ALA A 269 -10.30 17.12 -14.85
CA ALA A 269 -10.35 18.58 -14.88
C ALA A 269 -10.26 19.18 -16.28
N GLY A 270 -9.79 18.41 -17.30
CA GLY A 270 -9.65 18.89 -18.68
C GLY A 270 -8.68 20.06 -18.86
N GLU A 271 -7.88 20.40 -17.86
CA GLU A 271 -6.95 21.51 -17.90
C GLU A 271 -5.65 21.11 -18.61
N ARG A 272 -5.16 21.96 -19.50
CA ARG A 272 -3.94 21.72 -20.29
C ARG A 272 -2.66 22.21 -19.63
N GLU A 273 -2.76 23.02 -18.56
CA GLU A 273 -1.61 23.60 -17.88
C GLU A 273 -1.62 23.25 -16.38
N TRP A 274 -0.44 22.94 -15.86
CA TRP A 274 -0.24 22.77 -14.43
C TRP A 274 0.22 24.11 -13.83
N PRO A 275 -0.60 24.74 -12.96
CA PRO A 275 -0.32 26.10 -12.45
C PRO A 275 0.74 26.13 -11.36
N GLY A 276 1.45 25.02 -11.13
CA GLY A 276 2.40 24.85 -10.04
C GLY A 276 1.84 24.07 -8.85
N GLY A 277 2.71 23.73 -7.92
CA GLY A 277 2.41 22.93 -6.72
C GLY A 277 3.64 22.20 -6.22
N ALA A 278 3.43 21.31 -5.25
CA ALA A 278 4.51 20.46 -4.73
C ALA A 278 5.10 19.58 -5.83
N THR A 279 6.41 19.46 -5.83
CA THR A 279 7.16 18.55 -6.73
C THR A 279 7.87 17.49 -5.93
N THR A 280 8.14 16.36 -6.56
CA THR A 280 8.93 15.26 -6.01
C THR A 280 10.06 14.89 -6.95
N PRO A 281 11.22 14.41 -6.45
CA PRO A 281 12.31 13.93 -7.28
C PRO A 281 11.90 12.68 -8.04
N ALA A 282 12.38 12.56 -9.27
CA ALA A 282 12.24 11.39 -10.11
C ALA A 282 13.56 11.07 -10.79
N VAL A 283 13.83 9.80 -11.05
CA VAL A 283 15.03 9.33 -11.75
C VAL A 283 14.62 8.69 -13.07
N SER A 284 15.24 9.10 -14.16
CA SER A 284 15.06 8.47 -15.45
C SER A 284 15.58 7.03 -15.41
N LEU A 285 14.76 6.07 -15.81
CA LEU A 285 15.17 4.67 -15.91
C LEU A 285 16.11 4.40 -17.08
N HIS A 286 16.20 5.33 -18.04
CA HIS A 286 17.04 5.19 -19.25
C HIS A 286 18.50 5.54 -18.98
N ASP A 287 18.76 6.66 -18.31
CA ASP A 287 20.09 7.25 -18.17
C ASP A 287 20.45 7.65 -16.73
N GLY A 288 19.56 7.43 -15.77
CA GLY A 288 19.78 7.79 -14.37
C GLY A 288 19.69 9.30 -14.10
N SER A 289 19.34 10.15 -15.07
CA SER A 289 19.22 11.58 -14.88
C SER A 289 18.10 11.93 -13.89
N THR A 290 18.33 12.96 -13.08
CA THR A 290 17.38 13.41 -12.05
C THR A 290 16.45 14.50 -12.61
N TRP A 291 15.18 14.35 -12.32
CA TRP A 291 14.10 15.23 -12.69
C TRP A 291 13.24 15.62 -11.49
N ARG A 292 12.50 16.69 -11.61
CA ARG A 292 11.38 17.00 -10.72
C ARG A 292 10.08 16.80 -11.47
N VAL A 293 9.12 16.12 -10.83
CA VAL A 293 7.78 15.92 -11.39
C VAL A 293 6.73 16.46 -10.41
N PRO A 294 5.53 16.81 -10.88
CA PRO A 294 4.44 17.17 -9.98
C PRO A 294 4.15 16.02 -8.98
N ALA A 295 4.11 16.32 -7.69
CA ALA A 295 3.80 15.31 -6.68
C ALA A 295 2.40 14.70 -6.91
N ALA A 296 1.45 15.47 -7.42
CA ALA A 296 0.13 15.00 -7.80
C ALA A 296 0.14 13.91 -8.90
N ALA A 297 1.17 13.86 -9.75
CA ALA A 297 1.33 12.82 -10.75
C ALA A 297 1.86 11.49 -10.14
N ALA A 298 2.77 11.61 -9.17
CA ALA A 298 3.34 10.46 -8.48
C ALA A 298 2.37 9.85 -7.45
N TYR A 299 1.43 10.65 -6.94
CA TYR A 299 0.43 10.26 -5.94
C TYR A 299 -0.98 10.68 -6.39
N PRO A 300 -1.49 10.14 -7.51
CA PRO A 300 -2.71 10.66 -8.14
C PRO A 300 -3.99 10.36 -7.33
N LEU A 301 -3.93 9.41 -6.38
CA LEU A 301 -5.04 9.04 -5.49
C LEU A 301 -4.99 9.76 -4.14
N SER A 302 -4.00 10.63 -3.91
CA SER A 302 -3.82 11.36 -2.66
C SER A 302 -4.44 12.77 -2.72
N PRO A 303 -4.54 13.47 -1.57
CA PRO A 303 -4.94 14.87 -1.51
C PRO A 303 -4.07 15.81 -2.35
N ALA A 304 -2.85 15.41 -2.74
CA ALA A 304 -2.01 16.18 -3.65
C ALA A 304 -2.68 16.40 -5.02
N ASN A 305 -3.55 15.48 -5.45
CA ASN A 305 -4.32 15.56 -6.69
C ASN A 305 -5.81 15.93 -6.47
N ALA A 306 -6.17 16.61 -5.37
CA ALA A 306 -7.56 16.96 -5.04
C ALA A 306 -8.30 17.75 -6.16
N ARG A 307 -7.57 18.35 -7.09
CA ARG A 307 -8.14 19.02 -8.26
C ARG A 307 -8.28 18.13 -9.50
N LEU A 308 -7.97 16.83 -9.38
CA LEU A 308 -8.08 15.84 -10.44
C LEU A 308 -7.43 16.24 -11.77
N ARG A 309 -6.25 16.86 -11.70
CA ARG A 309 -5.47 17.24 -12.88
C ARG A 309 -4.74 16.09 -13.54
N PHE A 310 -4.43 15.09 -12.74
CA PHE A 310 -3.90 13.81 -13.19
C PHE A 310 -4.99 12.75 -13.01
N GLU A 311 -4.98 11.76 -13.89
CA GLU A 311 -5.92 10.65 -13.77
C GLU A 311 -5.83 9.99 -12.39
N PRO A 312 -6.95 9.75 -11.68
CA PRO A 312 -6.96 9.06 -10.40
C PRO A 312 -6.76 7.55 -10.61
N THR A 313 -5.52 7.16 -10.87
CA THR A 313 -5.12 5.81 -11.26
C THR A 313 -4.03 5.24 -10.36
N SER A 314 -3.93 3.92 -10.25
CA SER A 314 -2.79 3.22 -9.68
C SER A 314 -1.68 2.94 -10.72
N ALA A 315 -1.81 3.45 -11.94
CA ALA A 315 -0.82 3.25 -12.99
C ALA A 315 0.59 3.62 -12.54
N GLY A 316 1.53 2.74 -12.79
CA GLY A 316 2.92 2.88 -12.41
C GLY A 316 3.24 2.59 -10.94
N ALA A 317 2.25 2.53 -10.05
CA ALA A 317 2.48 2.21 -8.65
C ALA A 317 2.85 0.73 -8.46
N ALA A 318 3.85 0.48 -7.62
CA ALA A 318 4.29 -0.87 -7.27
C ALA A 318 4.85 -0.93 -5.85
N ALA A 319 4.77 -2.12 -5.27
CA ALA A 319 5.37 -2.47 -3.98
C ALA A 319 6.02 -3.85 -4.08
N ASP A 320 7.29 -3.95 -3.71
CA ASP A 320 8.03 -5.23 -3.69
C ASP A 320 9.19 -5.17 -2.70
N TRP A 321 9.98 -6.22 -2.65
CA TRP A 321 11.13 -6.36 -1.75
C TRP A 321 12.37 -5.61 -2.22
N THR A 322 12.51 -5.31 -3.50
CA THR A 322 13.67 -4.60 -4.06
C THR A 322 13.25 -3.47 -4.98
N LEU A 323 14.07 -2.42 -5.07
CA LEU A 323 13.82 -1.31 -6.00
C LEU A 323 13.80 -1.75 -7.46
N GLU A 324 14.59 -2.77 -7.80
CA GLU A 324 14.61 -3.33 -9.15
C GLU A 324 13.24 -3.93 -9.52
N ALA A 325 12.69 -4.79 -8.65
CA ALA A 325 11.37 -5.38 -8.86
C ALA A 325 10.27 -4.31 -8.89
N VAL A 326 10.35 -3.29 -8.04
CA VAL A 326 9.39 -2.17 -8.03
C VAL A 326 9.45 -1.35 -9.33
N ARG A 327 10.65 -1.11 -9.86
CA ARG A 327 10.82 -0.40 -11.15
C ARG A 327 10.25 -1.19 -12.31
N GLU A 328 10.50 -2.49 -12.36
CA GLU A 328 9.96 -3.37 -13.40
C GLU A 328 8.44 -3.47 -13.33
N GLN A 329 7.87 -3.75 -12.15
CA GLN A 329 6.42 -3.84 -11.96
C GLN A 329 5.73 -2.50 -12.21
N GLY A 330 6.31 -1.40 -11.73
CA GLY A 330 5.81 -0.06 -11.98
C GLY A 330 5.81 0.28 -13.48
N LEU A 331 6.87 -0.10 -14.21
CA LEU A 331 6.93 0.07 -15.66
C LEU A 331 5.81 -0.72 -16.35
N CYS A 332 5.63 -1.99 -16.01
CA CYS A 332 4.58 -2.83 -16.56
C CYS A 332 3.18 -2.27 -16.23
N SER A 333 2.96 -1.79 -15.01
CA SER A 333 1.70 -1.16 -14.59
C SER A 333 1.39 0.12 -15.38
N ALA A 334 2.37 1.00 -15.59
CA ALA A 334 2.20 2.20 -16.41
C ALA A 334 1.90 1.87 -17.87
N LEU A 335 2.55 0.84 -18.42
CA LEU A 335 2.30 0.34 -19.77
C LEU A 335 0.92 -0.32 -19.90
N ALA A 336 0.45 -1.01 -18.85
CA ALA A 336 -0.90 -1.56 -18.80
C ALA A 336 -1.97 -0.46 -18.92
N TYR A 337 -1.80 0.63 -18.20
CA TYR A 337 -2.68 1.80 -18.30
C TYR A 337 -2.67 2.37 -19.73
N ARG A 338 -1.48 2.58 -20.33
CA ARG A 338 -1.34 3.00 -21.73
C ARG A 338 -2.10 2.05 -22.68
N GLY A 339 -1.95 0.74 -22.47
CA GLY A 339 -2.62 -0.28 -23.26
C GLY A 339 -4.15 -0.19 -23.19
N LEU A 340 -4.69 0.03 -21.98
CA LEU A 340 -6.13 0.26 -21.76
C LEU A 340 -6.62 1.52 -22.48
N VAL A 341 -5.92 2.64 -22.33
CA VAL A 341 -6.26 3.91 -22.99
C VAL A 341 -6.26 3.73 -24.51
N ARG A 342 -5.22 3.13 -25.10
CA ARG A 342 -5.13 2.90 -26.55
C ARG A 342 -6.17 1.93 -27.07
N ALA A 343 -6.60 0.95 -26.26
CA ALA A 343 -7.69 0.06 -26.63
C ALA A 343 -9.03 0.81 -26.62
N LEU A 344 -9.30 1.65 -25.62
CA LEU A 344 -10.52 2.47 -25.54
C LEU A 344 -10.60 3.51 -26.66
N THR A 345 -9.48 4.14 -27.02
CA THR A 345 -9.41 5.11 -28.14
C THR A 345 -9.37 4.45 -29.51
N ARG A 346 -9.34 3.10 -29.54
CA ARG A 346 -9.22 2.30 -30.77
C ARG A 346 -7.94 2.51 -31.57
N GLU A 347 -6.92 3.10 -30.96
CA GLU A 347 -5.58 3.23 -31.54
C GLU A 347 -4.90 1.84 -31.64
N ALA A 348 -5.09 1.00 -30.63
CA ALA A 348 -4.58 -0.37 -30.59
C ALA A 348 -5.65 -1.29 -29.95
N PRO A 349 -6.62 -1.78 -30.74
CA PRO A 349 -7.72 -2.60 -30.22
C PRO A 349 -7.23 -3.87 -29.52
N ALA A 350 -7.99 -4.31 -28.51
CA ALA A 350 -7.74 -5.57 -27.85
C ALA A 350 -7.85 -6.74 -28.82
N THR A 351 -7.01 -7.77 -28.66
CA THR A 351 -7.05 -8.98 -29.49
C THR A 351 -7.29 -10.21 -28.61
N ARG A 352 -8.07 -11.18 -29.09
CA ARG A 352 -8.40 -12.37 -28.30
C ARG A 352 -7.13 -13.23 -28.07
N VAL A 353 -6.96 -13.75 -26.87
CA VAL A 353 -5.96 -14.79 -26.57
C VAL A 353 -6.55 -16.14 -26.97
N GLY A 354 -5.85 -16.87 -27.84
CA GLY A 354 -6.34 -18.14 -28.37
C GLY A 354 -6.35 -19.26 -27.33
N ASP A 355 -7.28 -20.21 -27.50
CA ASP A 355 -7.47 -21.33 -26.55
C ASP A 355 -6.21 -22.20 -26.42
N PHE A 356 -5.37 -22.26 -27.44
CA PHE A 356 -4.08 -22.96 -27.41
C PHE A 356 -3.11 -22.35 -26.38
N LEU A 357 -3.05 -21.02 -26.29
CA LEU A 357 -2.23 -20.33 -25.30
C LEU A 357 -2.78 -20.54 -23.89
N LEU A 358 -4.10 -20.49 -23.71
CA LEU A 358 -4.75 -20.72 -22.43
C LEU A 358 -4.56 -22.15 -21.91
N ALA A 359 -4.51 -23.13 -22.78
CA ALA A 359 -4.25 -24.54 -22.46
C ALA A 359 -2.74 -24.84 -22.31
N GLY A 360 -1.86 -23.96 -22.79
CA GLY A 360 -0.40 -24.13 -22.76
C GLY A 360 0.25 -23.80 -21.42
N ASP A 361 -0.55 -23.42 -20.40
CA ASP A 361 -0.09 -23.13 -19.06
C ASP A 361 -0.99 -23.80 -18.03
N ASP A 362 -0.42 -24.67 -17.18
CA ASP A 362 -1.18 -25.49 -16.23
C ASP A 362 -1.88 -24.64 -15.16
N GLU A 363 -1.28 -23.54 -14.71
CA GLU A 363 -1.87 -22.64 -13.73
C GLU A 363 -3.09 -21.90 -14.30
N VAL A 364 -2.96 -21.40 -15.53
CA VAL A 364 -4.07 -20.75 -16.25
C VAL A 364 -5.21 -21.76 -16.53
N ALA A 365 -4.87 -22.96 -16.99
CA ALA A 365 -5.85 -24.01 -17.25
C ALA A 365 -6.60 -24.43 -15.97
N PHE A 366 -5.90 -24.55 -14.85
CA PHE A 366 -6.49 -24.82 -13.54
C PHE A 366 -7.44 -23.70 -13.10
N ALA A 367 -6.99 -22.45 -13.16
CA ALA A 367 -7.80 -21.30 -12.77
C ALA A 367 -9.09 -21.20 -13.62
N LEU A 368 -8.98 -21.28 -14.96
CA LEU A 368 -10.14 -21.28 -15.85
C LEU A 368 -11.05 -22.49 -15.65
N GLY A 369 -10.47 -23.67 -15.36
CA GLY A 369 -11.20 -24.87 -14.99
C GLY A 369 -12.08 -24.66 -13.75
N SER A 370 -11.59 -23.87 -12.82
CA SER A 370 -12.29 -23.55 -11.56
C SER A 370 -13.60 -22.77 -11.78
N LEU A 371 -13.69 -21.94 -12.83
CA LEU A 371 -14.91 -21.19 -13.17
C LEU A 371 -16.07 -22.10 -13.59
N ARG A 372 -15.77 -23.25 -14.21
CA ARG A 372 -16.81 -24.20 -14.65
C ARG A 372 -17.61 -24.75 -13.47
N HIS A 373 -16.99 -24.89 -12.29
CA HIS A 373 -17.69 -25.35 -11.09
C HIS A 373 -18.70 -24.33 -10.56
N ILE A 374 -18.55 -23.06 -10.91
CA ILE A 374 -19.51 -22.00 -10.57
C ILE A 374 -20.37 -21.57 -11.77
N GLY A 375 -20.30 -22.33 -12.88
CA GLY A 375 -21.10 -22.09 -14.07
C GLY A 375 -20.75 -20.81 -14.82
N ARG A 376 -19.45 -20.42 -14.80
CA ARG A 376 -18.96 -19.19 -15.45
C ARG A 376 -17.83 -19.49 -16.43
N GLU A 377 -17.62 -18.56 -17.33
CA GLU A 377 -16.52 -18.59 -18.31
C GLU A 377 -15.79 -17.25 -18.32
N ALA A 378 -14.53 -17.29 -18.70
CA ALA A 378 -13.70 -16.12 -18.88
C ALA A 378 -13.39 -15.89 -20.36
N ARG A 379 -13.31 -14.62 -20.75
CA ARG A 379 -12.73 -14.19 -22.03
C ARG A 379 -11.42 -13.48 -21.74
N VAL A 380 -10.39 -13.80 -22.51
CA VAL A 380 -9.03 -13.29 -22.29
C VAL A 380 -8.56 -12.56 -23.54
N TYR A 381 -8.07 -11.35 -23.34
CA TYR A 381 -7.64 -10.45 -24.41
C TYR A 381 -6.23 -9.94 -24.15
N ALA A 382 -5.45 -9.79 -25.21
CA ALA A 382 -4.19 -9.07 -25.22
C ALA A 382 -4.43 -7.60 -25.53
N LEU A 383 -3.65 -6.73 -24.90
CA LEU A 383 -3.65 -5.28 -25.12
C LEU A 383 -2.33 -4.85 -25.81
N PRO A 384 -2.25 -4.91 -27.15
CA PRO A 384 -1.00 -4.66 -27.88
C PRO A 384 -0.48 -3.24 -27.72
N GLY A 385 -1.35 -2.27 -27.39
CA GLY A 385 -0.97 -0.89 -27.12
C GLY A 385 -0.08 -0.69 -25.90
N ALA A 386 0.13 -1.73 -25.08
CA ALA A 386 0.99 -1.73 -23.91
C ALA A 386 2.46 -2.09 -24.21
N ALA A 387 2.80 -2.41 -25.47
CA ALA A 387 4.18 -2.75 -25.80
C ALA A 387 5.17 -1.70 -25.26
N PRO A 388 6.35 -2.11 -24.77
CA PRO A 388 6.99 -3.43 -24.87
C PRO A 388 6.56 -4.46 -23.80
N ALA A 389 5.67 -4.14 -22.86
CA ALA A 389 5.13 -5.12 -21.92
C ALA A 389 4.04 -5.98 -22.62
N PHE A 390 3.95 -7.24 -22.19
CA PHE A 390 2.77 -8.06 -22.45
C PHE A 390 1.70 -7.67 -21.44
N THR A 391 0.50 -7.35 -21.95
CA THR A 391 -0.62 -6.99 -21.07
C THR A 391 -1.84 -7.77 -21.47
N VAL A 392 -2.49 -8.37 -20.50
CA VAL A 392 -3.66 -9.24 -20.64
C VAL A 392 -4.80 -8.67 -19.83
N LEU A 393 -5.98 -8.61 -20.45
CA LEU A 393 -7.26 -8.35 -19.79
C LEU A 393 -8.03 -9.67 -19.73
N ALA A 394 -8.32 -10.16 -18.54
CA ALA A 394 -9.22 -11.29 -18.32
C ALA A 394 -10.56 -10.81 -17.79
N VAL A 395 -11.67 -11.25 -18.40
CA VAL A 395 -13.04 -10.83 -18.07
C VAL A 395 -13.87 -12.06 -17.81
N VAL A 396 -14.48 -12.16 -16.65
CA VAL A 396 -15.45 -13.19 -16.28
C VAL A 396 -16.84 -12.58 -16.32
N GLU A 397 -17.70 -13.04 -17.20
CA GLU A 397 -19.03 -12.48 -17.38
C GLU A 397 -19.94 -12.78 -16.18
N GLY A 398 -20.65 -11.77 -15.72
CA GLY A 398 -21.53 -11.83 -14.56
C GLY A 398 -22.95 -12.31 -14.82
N GLY A 399 -23.30 -12.63 -16.08
CA GLY A 399 -24.69 -12.80 -16.56
C GLY A 399 -25.33 -11.45 -16.91
N GLU A 400 -26.58 -11.48 -17.43
CA GLU A 400 -27.22 -10.30 -18.04
C GLU A 400 -27.42 -9.12 -17.10
N GLU A 401 -27.52 -9.33 -15.78
CA GLU A 401 -27.81 -8.29 -14.79
C GLU A 401 -26.62 -7.94 -13.86
N ARG A 402 -25.46 -8.59 -14.00
CA ARG A 402 -24.34 -8.40 -13.09
C ARG A 402 -23.12 -7.78 -13.79
N ALA A 403 -22.44 -6.89 -13.09
CA ALA A 403 -21.15 -6.38 -13.54
C ALA A 403 -20.14 -7.54 -13.74
N ALA A 404 -19.33 -7.45 -14.78
CA ALA A 404 -18.25 -8.41 -15.02
C ALA A 404 -17.17 -8.29 -13.93
N ASP A 405 -16.60 -9.44 -13.56
CA ASP A 405 -15.36 -9.49 -12.79
C ASP A 405 -14.18 -9.47 -13.77
N TRP A 406 -13.22 -8.62 -13.57
CA TRP A 406 -12.11 -8.49 -14.50
C TRP A 406 -10.81 -8.12 -13.79
N ALA A 407 -9.69 -8.47 -14.41
CA ALA A 407 -8.37 -8.08 -13.97
C ALA A 407 -7.42 -7.86 -15.15
N VAL A 408 -6.39 -7.06 -14.92
CA VAL A 408 -5.30 -6.82 -15.88
C VAL A 408 -4.01 -7.36 -15.29
N GLY A 409 -3.34 -8.24 -16.02
CA GLY A 409 -1.97 -8.67 -15.75
C GLY A 409 -1.02 -8.03 -16.75
N SER A 410 0.12 -7.56 -16.28
CA SER A 410 1.14 -6.95 -17.14
C SER A 410 2.54 -7.31 -16.67
N ALA A 411 3.35 -7.84 -17.56
CA ALA A 411 4.71 -8.27 -17.29
C ALA A 411 5.59 -8.18 -18.55
N LEU A 412 6.89 -8.31 -18.37
CA LEU A 412 7.84 -8.44 -19.49
C LEU A 412 7.90 -9.88 -20.06
N SER A 413 7.12 -10.80 -19.48
CA SER A 413 6.87 -12.17 -19.93
C SER A 413 5.39 -12.33 -20.28
N ALA A 414 5.08 -12.93 -21.43
CA ALA A 414 3.70 -13.22 -21.84
C ALA A 414 3.03 -14.21 -20.87
N ARG A 415 3.77 -15.19 -20.38
CA ARG A 415 3.30 -16.19 -19.41
C ARG A 415 2.88 -15.55 -18.10
N ASP A 416 3.72 -14.68 -17.54
CA ASP A 416 3.44 -14.04 -16.25
C ASP A 416 2.24 -13.07 -16.34
N ALA A 417 2.17 -12.28 -17.42
CA ALA A 417 1.03 -11.40 -17.68
C ALA A 417 -0.29 -12.18 -17.79
N LEU A 418 -0.27 -13.33 -18.47
CA LEU A 418 -1.44 -14.20 -18.62
C LEU A 418 -1.87 -14.82 -17.28
N ARG A 419 -0.92 -15.37 -16.51
CA ARG A 419 -1.18 -15.95 -15.18
C ARG A 419 -1.78 -14.92 -14.24
N ASP A 420 -1.18 -13.73 -14.14
CA ASP A 420 -1.66 -12.68 -13.24
C ASP A 420 -3.08 -12.24 -13.57
N ALA A 421 -3.37 -11.96 -14.85
CA ALA A 421 -4.70 -11.54 -15.28
C ALA A 421 -5.77 -12.60 -14.99
N VAL A 422 -5.50 -13.86 -15.37
CA VAL A 422 -6.47 -14.96 -15.22
C VAL A 422 -6.68 -15.30 -13.75
N ARG A 423 -5.60 -15.43 -12.96
CA ARG A 423 -5.69 -15.72 -11.53
C ARG A 423 -6.56 -14.69 -10.81
N ASP A 424 -6.30 -13.40 -11.05
CA ASP A 424 -6.97 -12.33 -10.31
C ASP A 424 -8.43 -12.18 -10.76
N ALA A 425 -8.74 -12.25 -12.06
CA ALA A 425 -10.12 -12.23 -12.54
C ALA A 425 -10.95 -13.43 -12.04
N VAL A 426 -10.36 -14.63 -12.05
CA VAL A 426 -11.00 -15.84 -11.51
C VAL A 426 -11.19 -15.72 -10.02
N GLY A 427 -10.19 -15.22 -9.29
CA GLY A 427 -10.26 -15.00 -7.85
C GLY A 427 -11.39 -14.06 -7.46
N LEU A 428 -11.54 -12.94 -8.17
CA LEU A 428 -12.65 -11.99 -7.98
C LEU A 428 -14.01 -12.65 -8.22
N ALA A 429 -14.16 -13.41 -9.31
CA ALA A 429 -15.39 -14.10 -9.65
C ALA A 429 -15.76 -15.17 -8.63
N VAL A 430 -14.78 -15.96 -8.16
CA VAL A 430 -14.96 -16.99 -7.12
C VAL A 430 -15.33 -16.35 -5.78
N SER A 431 -14.64 -15.28 -5.39
CA SER A 431 -14.97 -14.54 -4.17
C SER A 431 -16.38 -14.00 -4.21
N ARG A 432 -16.78 -13.34 -5.30
CA ARG A 432 -18.15 -12.85 -5.49
C ARG A 432 -19.19 -13.98 -5.43
N HIS A 433 -18.87 -15.14 -5.99
CA HIS A 433 -19.79 -16.29 -5.97
C HIS A 433 -20.08 -16.77 -4.55
N TYR A 434 -19.05 -16.89 -3.72
CA TYR A 434 -19.20 -17.43 -2.36
C TYR A 434 -19.60 -16.38 -1.31
N GLU A 435 -19.17 -15.13 -1.45
CA GLU A 435 -19.42 -14.08 -0.46
C GLU A 435 -20.56 -13.13 -0.85
N GLY A 436 -21.04 -13.19 -2.10
CA GLY A 436 -22.12 -12.33 -2.63
C GLY A 436 -21.67 -10.92 -3.00
N THR A 437 -20.46 -10.52 -2.59
CA THR A 437 -19.84 -9.21 -2.87
C THR A 437 -18.48 -9.41 -3.53
N PRO A 438 -18.03 -8.49 -4.42
CA PRO A 438 -16.70 -8.58 -4.99
C PRO A 438 -15.64 -8.31 -3.90
N ALA A 439 -14.53 -9.04 -3.98
CA ALA A 439 -13.34 -8.69 -3.21
C ALA A 439 -12.75 -7.37 -3.73
N ASP A 440 -12.05 -6.65 -2.86
CA ASP A 440 -11.36 -5.42 -3.21
C ASP A 440 -9.89 -5.74 -3.58
N PRO A 441 -9.49 -5.66 -4.86
CA PRO A 441 -8.12 -5.98 -5.27
C PRO A 441 -7.14 -4.83 -5.04
N GLY A 442 -7.58 -3.72 -4.47
CA GLY A 442 -6.80 -2.51 -4.33
C GLY A 442 -7.26 -1.38 -5.27
N ASP A 443 -6.38 -0.41 -5.48
CA ASP A 443 -6.72 0.73 -6.33
C ASP A 443 -6.68 0.35 -7.82
N PRO A 444 -7.68 0.74 -8.61
CA PRO A 444 -7.79 0.34 -10.00
C PRO A 444 -6.79 1.09 -10.91
N LEU A 445 -6.38 0.44 -12.00
CA LEU A 445 -5.65 1.11 -13.09
C LEU A 445 -6.51 2.16 -13.78
N MET A 446 -7.83 1.91 -13.88
CA MET A 446 -8.78 2.82 -14.48
C MET A 446 -10.10 2.71 -13.71
N ALA A 447 -10.53 3.81 -13.10
CA ALA A 447 -11.81 3.88 -12.42
C ALA A 447 -12.96 3.76 -13.43
N ASP A 448 -14.08 3.16 -13.00
CA ASP A 448 -15.34 3.05 -13.76
C ASP A 448 -15.21 2.41 -15.14
N LEU A 449 -14.16 1.63 -15.41
CA LEU A 449 -14.00 0.91 -16.66
C LEU A 449 -15.07 -0.22 -16.77
N ASP A 450 -15.89 -0.16 -17.80
CA ASP A 450 -16.63 -1.34 -18.26
C ASP A 450 -15.76 -2.13 -19.25
N PRO A 451 -15.20 -3.29 -18.86
CA PRO A 451 -14.30 -4.05 -19.71
C PRO A 451 -14.98 -4.54 -21.01
N ARG A 452 -16.32 -4.62 -21.02
CA ARG A 452 -17.09 -5.05 -22.21
C ARG A 452 -16.90 -4.11 -23.39
N ALA A 453 -16.60 -2.83 -23.14
CA ALA A 453 -16.29 -1.87 -24.19
C ALA A 453 -15.00 -2.21 -24.98
N LEU A 454 -14.15 -3.08 -24.43
CA LEU A 454 -12.89 -3.52 -25.04
C LEU A 454 -12.98 -4.87 -25.78
N LEU A 455 -14.14 -5.57 -25.70
CA LEU A 455 -14.27 -6.94 -26.19
C LEU A 455 -14.60 -7.05 -27.69
N GLU A 456 -14.70 -5.94 -28.42
CA GLU A 456 -15.08 -5.89 -29.84
C GLU A 456 -13.87 -6.03 -30.80
N GLY A 457 -12.66 -6.24 -30.28
CA GLY A 457 -11.46 -6.34 -31.10
C GLY A 457 -11.42 -7.60 -31.95
N GLU A 458 -11.14 -7.45 -33.25
CA GLU A 458 -10.93 -8.54 -34.18
C GLU A 458 -9.45 -9.00 -34.13
N GLY A 459 -9.22 -10.32 -34.30
CA GLY A 459 -7.88 -10.92 -34.36
C GLY A 459 -7.51 -11.77 -33.15
N VAL A 460 -6.45 -12.54 -33.31
CA VAL A 460 -5.90 -13.43 -32.28
C VAL A 460 -4.47 -13.03 -31.99
N ALA A 461 -4.14 -12.91 -30.70
CA ALA A 461 -2.79 -12.61 -30.25
C ALA A 461 -1.78 -13.67 -30.70
N GLN A 462 -0.69 -13.21 -31.30
CA GLN A 462 0.39 -14.06 -31.80
C GLN A 462 1.57 -14.01 -30.81
N TRP A 463 1.39 -14.68 -29.65
CA TRP A 463 2.43 -14.77 -28.62
C TRP A 463 2.97 -16.19 -28.50
N SER A 464 4.18 -16.30 -27.95
CA SER A 464 4.71 -17.56 -27.45
C SER A 464 4.89 -17.47 -25.94
N LEU A 465 4.39 -18.45 -25.19
CA LEU A 465 4.59 -18.53 -23.75
C LEU A 465 6.02 -19.01 -23.39
N ASP A 466 6.73 -19.56 -24.34
CA ASP A 466 8.09 -20.08 -24.15
C ASP A 466 9.18 -19.04 -24.44
N GLU A 467 8.79 -17.85 -24.91
CA GLU A 467 9.74 -16.75 -25.05
C GLU A 467 10.23 -16.26 -23.68
N PRO A 468 11.56 -16.06 -23.53
CA PRO A 468 12.08 -15.50 -22.29
C PRO A 468 11.53 -14.09 -22.06
N ALA A 469 11.44 -13.70 -20.78
CA ALA A 469 11.05 -12.34 -20.42
C ALA A 469 11.96 -11.30 -21.12
N THR A 470 11.36 -10.24 -21.65
CA THR A 470 12.12 -9.13 -22.24
C THR A 470 12.95 -8.45 -21.14
N PRO A 471 14.27 -8.35 -21.24
CA PRO A 471 15.07 -7.65 -20.24
C PRO A 471 14.65 -6.17 -20.11
N VAL A 472 14.59 -5.63 -18.89
CA VAL A 472 14.24 -4.23 -18.63
C VAL A 472 15.01 -3.24 -19.51
N PRO A 473 16.35 -3.36 -19.70
CA PRO A 473 17.09 -2.46 -20.58
C PRO A 473 16.60 -2.49 -22.03
N GLN A 474 16.19 -3.66 -22.52
CA GLN A 474 15.65 -3.79 -23.88
C GLN A 474 14.24 -3.16 -23.99
N ALA A 475 13.41 -3.31 -22.96
CA ALA A 475 12.12 -2.65 -22.91
C ALA A 475 12.26 -1.13 -22.91
N LEU A 476 13.20 -0.61 -22.11
CA LEU A 476 13.49 0.84 -22.06
C LEU A 476 14.04 1.35 -23.42
N ALA A 477 14.93 0.61 -24.08
CA ALA A 477 15.44 0.99 -25.40
C ALA A 477 14.32 1.08 -26.46
N ARG A 478 13.31 0.21 -26.39
CA ARG A 478 12.13 0.31 -27.28
C ARG A 478 11.30 1.55 -26.97
N LEU A 479 11.09 1.87 -25.69
CA LEU A 479 10.37 3.09 -25.29
C LEU A 479 11.09 4.35 -25.72
N ASP A 480 12.42 4.38 -25.63
CA ASP A 480 13.25 5.50 -26.08
C ASP A 480 13.11 5.72 -27.60
N ALA A 481 13.13 4.63 -28.36
CA ALA A 481 12.91 4.66 -29.83
C ALA A 481 11.50 5.18 -30.19
N ASP A 482 10.50 4.94 -29.33
CA ASP A 482 9.13 5.44 -29.49
C ASP A 482 8.95 6.88 -28.93
N GLY A 483 10.04 7.55 -28.53
CA GLY A 483 9.99 8.89 -27.95
C GLY A 483 9.33 8.95 -26.58
N THR A 484 9.38 7.86 -25.79
CA THR A 484 8.82 7.78 -24.44
C THR A 484 9.94 7.68 -23.42
N ARG A 485 9.87 8.49 -22.37
CA ARG A 485 10.74 8.42 -21.21
C ARG A 485 10.00 7.78 -20.03
N ALA A 486 10.64 6.84 -19.34
CA ALA A 486 10.15 6.28 -18.10
C ALA A 486 10.89 6.92 -16.90
N LEU A 487 10.16 7.52 -15.99
CA LEU A 487 10.66 8.19 -14.79
C LEU A 487 10.20 7.44 -13.55
N PHE A 488 11.09 7.17 -12.63
CA PHE A 488 10.82 6.48 -11.38
C PHE A 488 10.83 7.45 -10.21
N VAL A 489 9.75 7.46 -9.44
CA VAL A 489 9.64 8.16 -8.17
C VAL A 489 9.64 7.12 -7.07
N GLU A 490 10.64 7.16 -6.18
CA GLU A 490 10.62 6.34 -4.97
C GLU A 490 9.61 6.90 -3.98
N THR A 491 8.67 6.07 -3.54
CA THR A 491 7.57 6.48 -2.65
C THR A 491 7.62 5.78 -1.30
N THR A 492 8.69 5.02 -1.01
CA THR A 492 8.87 4.28 0.24
C THR A 492 8.79 5.20 1.44
N THR A 493 7.88 4.90 2.36
CA THR A 493 7.67 5.67 3.58
C THR A 493 8.60 5.21 4.72
N ILE A 494 8.77 6.05 5.74
CA ILE A 494 9.71 5.77 6.84
C ILE A 494 9.33 4.52 7.66
N ASP A 495 8.07 4.18 7.76
CA ASP A 495 7.59 2.96 8.43
C ASP A 495 8.00 1.69 7.68
N LEU A 496 7.86 1.71 6.36
CA LEU A 496 8.31 0.61 5.49
C LEU A 496 9.83 0.43 5.56
N HIS A 497 10.58 1.52 5.59
CA HIS A 497 12.02 1.47 5.81
C HIS A 497 12.40 0.87 7.17
N ALA A 498 11.67 1.25 8.24
CA ALA A 498 11.98 0.84 9.61
C ALA A 498 11.88 -0.69 9.83
N VAL A 499 11.15 -1.41 8.98
CA VAL A 499 11.00 -2.88 9.06
C VAL A 499 11.86 -3.64 8.06
N ARG A 500 12.69 -2.96 7.26
CA ARG A 500 13.41 -3.54 6.12
C ARG A 500 12.45 -4.36 5.24
N GLY A 501 11.24 -3.86 5.15
CA GLY A 501 10.14 -4.53 4.52
C GLY A 501 10.09 -4.25 3.04
N MET A 502 8.90 -3.92 2.57
CA MET A 502 8.66 -3.59 1.16
C MET A 502 9.15 -2.18 0.84
N VAL A 503 9.67 -2.03 -0.37
CA VAL A 503 9.93 -0.74 -1.00
C VAL A 503 8.80 -0.42 -1.97
N THR A 504 8.54 0.85 -2.19
CA THR A 504 7.46 1.31 -3.07
C THR A 504 7.96 2.36 -4.06
N GLY A 505 7.30 2.45 -5.19
CA GLY A 505 7.60 3.45 -6.19
C GLY A 505 6.50 3.62 -7.22
N THR A 506 6.60 4.70 -7.97
CA THR A 506 5.70 4.97 -9.09
C THR A 506 6.52 5.26 -10.35
N VAL A 507 6.24 4.57 -11.44
CA VAL A 507 6.80 4.85 -12.76
C VAL A 507 5.83 5.75 -13.53
N LEU A 508 6.33 6.87 -14.02
CA LEU A 508 5.60 7.81 -14.86
C LEU A 508 6.13 7.74 -16.28
N LEU A 509 5.25 7.60 -17.26
CA LEU A 509 5.58 7.67 -18.68
C LEU A 509 5.38 9.10 -19.17
N ALA A 510 6.36 9.61 -19.92
CA ALA A 510 6.35 10.95 -20.46
C ALA A 510 6.81 10.97 -21.92
N ALA A 511 6.19 11.80 -22.75
CA ALA A 511 6.70 12.12 -24.08
C ALA A 511 8.06 12.86 -23.98
N GLN A 512 9.00 12.53 -24.85
CA GLN A 512 10.33 13.18 -24.92
C GLN A 512 10.27 14.59 -25.51
#